data_5e7bf56ec93f8bea8a1e231649be19de
#
_entry.id   5e7bf56ec93f8bea8a1e231649be19de
#
_cell.length_a   1.000
_cell.length_b   1.000
_cell.length_c   1.000
_cell.angle_alpha   90.00
_cell.angle_beta   90.00
_cell.angle_gamma   90.00
#
_symmetry.space_group_name_H-M   'P 1'
#
loop_
_entity.id
_entity.type
_entity.pdbx_description
1 polymer ?
#
loop_
_entity_poly.entity_id
_entity_poly.type
_entity_poly.pdbx_seq_one_letter_code
_entity_poly.pdbx_strand_id
1 'polypeptide(L)'
;MLMNNTTTDIILTIFTPAYNRAHTLPRTYESLCRQSCKDFLWLIVDDGSTDNTAELVRDWQSRDSGFEIQYIYKENGGMHTAHNVAYANIHTELNTCIDSDDMLADGAVEMILHKWTAVKSKGYAGIVGLDADFDGKIIGRGFPPKMTETTISGYYAAGGAGDKKLVYRTDVINAYPEYPVFEGEKYVSLAYKYLLIDQEYKLAVLNEVLCNVEYQPDGSSRNMLQQYLKNPKGFAFWRTVKMQYPESFRRLVMDCVHYCSSSQIAGNRNYIKESPCKLLTVLCTPAGWVLTGYIRRKAG
;
A
#
# COMPACT_ATOMS: atom_id res chain seq x y z
N MET A 1 7.81 42.16 21.84
CA MET A 1 8.49 41.11 21.06
C MET A 1 7.41 40.10 20.68
N LEU A 2 6.84 40.26 19.50
CA LEU A 2 5.76 39.39 19.00
C LEU A 2 6.45 38.11 18.51
N MET A 3 6.25 37.01 19.23
CA MET A 3 6.58 35.68 18.70
C MET A 3 5.64 35.44 17.52
N ASN A 4 6.17 35.51 16.30
CA ASN A 4 5.50 34.98 15.13
C ASN A 4 5.42 33.44 15.32
N ASN A 5 4.29 32.94 15.81
CA ASN A 5 3.90 31.56 15.60
C ASN A 5 3.61 31.42 14.10
N THR A 6 4.63 31.14 13.29
CA THR A 6 4.42 30.50 12.02
C THR A 6 3.98 29.08 12.35
N THR A 7 2.67 28.84 12.39
CA THR A 7 2.11 27.51 12.18
C THR A 7 2.60 27.09 10.81
N THR A 8 3.68 26.33 10.74
CA THR A 8 4.06 25.64 9.51
C THR A 8 2.92 24.72 9.19
N ASP A 9 2.23 24.97 8.05
CA ASP A 9 1.19 24.07 7.58
C ASP A 9 1.84 22.69 7.41
N ILE A 10 1.39 21.70 8.21
CA ILE A 10 1.88 20.33 8.14
C ILE A 10 1.59 19.79 6.73
N ILE A 11 2.65 19.44 6.01
CA ILE A 11 2.55 19.02 4.59
C ILE A 11 2.39 17.52 4.44
N LEU A 12 2.86 16.70 5.41
CA LEU A 12 2.94 15.25 5.32
C LEU A 12 2.09 14.58 6.39
N THR A 13 1.22 13.66 5.98
CA THR A 13 0.64 12.66 6.89
C THR A 13 1.33 11.31 6.67
N ILE A 14 1.88 10.76 7.73
CA ILE A 14 2.30 9.36 7.80
C ILE A 14 1.11 8.59 8.38
N PHE A 15 0.60 7.57 7.70
CA PHE A 15 -0.48 6.77 8.25
C PHE A 15 -0.10 5.31 8.41
N THR A 16 -0.66 4.67 9.43
CA THR A 16 -0.37 3.28 9.79
C THR A 16 -1.66 2.50 10.01
N PRO A 17 -2.01 1.56 9.12
CA PRO A 17 -3.02 0.57 9.40
C PRO A 17 -2.54 -0.41 10.48
N ALA A 18 -3.32 -0.65 11.51
CA ALA A 18 -2.97 -1.55 12.61
C ALA A 18 -4.09 -2.55 12.90
N TYR A 19 -3.75 -3.81 13.14
CA TYR A 19 -4.66 -4.82 13.62
C TYR A 19 -3.91 -5.80 14.54
N ASN A 20 -4.16 -5.72 15.85
CA ASN A 20 -3.46 -6.52 16.88
C ASN A 20 -1.93 -6.36 16.79
N ARG A 21 -1.44 -5.10 16.84
CA ARG A 21 -0.03 -4.74 16.63
C ARG A 21 0.63 -4.09 17.85
N ALA A 22 0.08 -4.23 19.06
CA ALA A 22 0.67 -3.69 20.28
C ALA A 22 2.14 -4.11 20.49
N HIS A 23 2.54 -5.27 19.96
CA HIS A 23 3.89 -5.81 20.07
C HIS A 23 4.90 -5.26 19.04
N THR A 24 4.46 -4.73 17.91
CA THR A 24 5.34 -4.19 16.85
C THR A 24 5.26 -2.68 16.71
N LEU A 25 4.09 -2.10 16.92
CA LEU A 25 3.83 -0.67 16.77
C LEU A 25 4.77 0.25 17.58
N PRO A 26 5.32 -0.15 18.77
CA PRO A 26 6.28 0.68 19.51
C PRO A 26 7.52 1.03 18.70
N ARG A 27 8.06 0.13 17.89
CA ARG A 27 9.25 0.42 17.07
C ARG A 27 8.95 1.41 15.95
N THR A 28 7.71 1.35 15.38
CA THR A 28 7.24 2.36 14.43
C THR A 28 7.20 3.73 15.11
N TYR A 29 6.57 3.84 16.28
CA TYR A 29 6.53 5.07 17.08
C TYR A 29 7.93 5.62 17.39
N GLU A 30 8.85 4.78 17.86
CA GLU A 30 10.23 5.18 18.16
C GLU A 30 10.95 5.72 16.92
N SER A 31 10.71 5.12 15.73
CA SER A 31 11.30 5.60 14.48
C SER A 31 10.79 7.00 14.09
N LEU A 32 9.52 7.29 14.39
CA LEU A 32 8.94 8.63 14.19
C LEU A 32 9.48 9.63 15.22
N CYS A 33 9.68 9.19 16.47
CA CYS A 33 10.33 10.02 17.49
C CYS A 33 11.78 10.38 17.14
N ARG A 34 12.50 9.55 16.40
CA ARG A 34 13.89 9.82 15.96
C ARG A 34 14.02 10.76 14.77
N GLN A 35 12.90 11.05 14.05
CA GLN A 35 12.98 11.96 12.90
C GLN A 35 13.53 13.34 13.29
N SER A 36 14.48 13.86 12.50
CA SER A 36 15.05 15.20 12.68
C SER A 36 14.04 16.32 12.42
N CYS A 37 13.16 16.12 11.44
CA CYS A 37 12.06 17.01 11.10
C CYS A 37 10.74 16.44 11.68
N LYS A 38 9.96 17.30 12.37
CA LYS A 38 8.67 16.95 12.98
C LYS A 38 7.46 17.53 12.23
N ASP A 39 7.67 18.08 11.04
CA ASP A 39 6.60 18.67 10.23
C ASP A 39 5.72 17.60 9.56
N PHE A 40 5.21 16.69 10.37
CA PHE A 40 4.28 15.63 9.96
C PHE A 40 3.25 15.32 11.04
N LEU A 41 2.14 14.72 10.60
CA LEU A 41 1.10 14.14 11.44
C LEU A 41 1.17 12.62 11.31
N TRP A 42 1.01 11.88 12.41
CA TRP A 42 0.88 10.44 12.40
C TRP A 42 -0.56 10.01 12.63
N LEU A 43 -1.19 9.40 11.60
CA LEU A 43 -2.55 8.87 11.65
C LEU A 43 -2.52 7.34 11.80
N ILE A 44 -3.01 6.81 12.90
CA ILE A 44 -3.17 5.39 13.13
C ILE A 44 -4.61 5.00 12.85
N VAL A 45 -4.83 4.07 11.91
CA VAL A 45 -6.15 3.49 11.66
C VAL A 45 -6.17 2.07 12.19
N ASP A 46 -6.85 1.90 13.32
CA ASP A 46 -7.02 0.60 13.98
C ASP A 46 -8.18 -0.16 13.33
N ASP A 47 -7.84 -1.24 12.64
CA ASP A 47 -8.78 -2.11 11.93
C ASP A 47 -9.41 -3.17 12.86
N GLY A 48 -9.88 -2.74 14.04
CA GLY A 48 -10.62 -3.58 14.98
C GLY A 48 -9.75 -4.43 15.89
N SER A 49 -8.65 -3.88 16.42
CA SER A 49 -7.79 -4.59 17.36
C SER A 49 -8.51 -4.96 18.65
N THR A 50 -8.14 -6.10 19.21
CA THR A 50 -8.63 -6.66 20.48
C THR A 50 -7.52 -6.80 21.53
N ASP A 51 -6.29 -6.47 21.15
CA ASP A 51 -5.14 -6.36 22.05
C ASP A 51 -5.00 -4.93 22.62
N ASN A 52 -3.90 -4.65 23.28
CA ASN A 52 -3.64 -3.35 23.91
C ASN A 52 -3.25 -2.23 22.91
N THR A 53 -3.47 -2.37 21.59
CA THR A 53 -3.10 -1.37 20.59
C THR A 53 -3.69 0.01 20.91
N ALA A 54 -5.00 0.07 21.22
CA ALA A 54 -5.68 1.33 21.52
C ALA A 54 -5.16 2.03 22.80
N GLU A 55 -4.82 1.26 23.83
CA GLU A 55 -4.28 1.79 25.08
C GLU A 55 -2.87 2.37 24.86
N LEU A 56 -2.06 1.66 24.11
CA LEU A 56 -0.72 2.08 23.75
C LEU A 56 -0.73 3.42 22.99
N VAL A 57 -1.62 3.57 22.02
CA VAL A 57 -1.74 4.83 21.25
C VAL A 57 -2.22 5.98 22.12
N ARG A 58 -3.20 5.76 23.02
CA ARG A 58 -3.65 6.80 23.97
C ARG A 58 -2.53 7.27 24.89
N ASP A 59 -1.69 6.36 25.34
CA ASP A 59 -0.50 6.71 26.14
C ASP A 59 0.45 7.62 25.35
N TRP A 60 0.73 7.31 24.08
CA TRP A 60 1.55 8.19 23.25
C TRP A 60 0.91 9.54 22.95
N GLN A 61 -0.40 9.60 22.75
CA GLN A 61 -1.12 10.86 22.57
C GLN A 61 -1.03 11.79 23.81
N SER A 62 -0.82 11.20 25.00
CA SER A 62 -0.61 11.96 26.23
C SER A 62 0.81 12.52 26.41
N ARG A 63 1.77 12.09 25.58
CA ARG A 63 3.17 12.49 25.62
C ARG A 63 3.44 13.61 24.62
N ASP A 64 4.44 14.44 24.91
CA ASP A 64 5.00 15.38 23.93
C ASP A 64 6.01 14.64 23.04
N SER A 65 5.56 14.17 21.90
CA SER A 65 6.40 13.49 20.90
C SER A 65 6.98 14.45 19.86
N GLY A 66 6.62 15.73 19.92
CA GLY A 66 7.01 16.76 18.95
C GLY A 66 6.22 16.72 17.64
N PHE A 67 5.23 15.84 17.50
CA PHE A 67 4.31 15.75 16.36
C PHE A 67 2.92 15.28 16.84
N GLU A 68 1.89 15.59 16.05
CA GLU A 68 0.51 15.19 16.35
C GLU A 68 0.29 13.71 16.04
N ILE A 69 -0.44 13.02 16.94
CA ILE A 69 -0.86 11.62 16.77
C ILE A 69 -2.39 11.58 16.73
N GLN A 70 -2.95 11.14 15.62
CA GLN A 70 -4.37 10.88 15.44
C GLN A 70 -4.66 9.39 15.45
N TYR A 71 -5.81 9.01 16.03
CA TYR A 71 -6.24 7.62 16.12
C TYR A 71 -7.69 7.48 15.68
N ILE A 72 -7.93 6.55 14.77
CA ILE A 72 -9.27 6.20 14.29
C ILE A 72 -9.45 4.70 14.47
N TYR A 73 -10.47 4.31 15.22
CA TYR A 73 -10.90 2.92 15.31
C TYR A 73 -12.00 2.62 14.28
N LYS A 74 -11.95 1.44 13.66
CA LYS A 74 -13.01 0.90 12.80
C LYS A 74 -13.17 -0.60 13.03
N GLU A 75 -14.32 -1.15 12.68
CA GLU A 75 -14.51 -2.61 12.67
C GLU A 75 -13.57 -3.26 11.65
N ASN A 76 -13.08 -4.48 11.97
CA ASN A 76 -12.10 -5.19 11.16
C ASN A 76 -12.65 -5.56 9.77
N GLY A 77 -12.15 -4.88 8.75
CA GLY A 77 -12.49 -5.06 7.33
C GLY A 77 -11.29 -5.39 6.44
N GLY A 78 -10.08 -5.43 7.00
CA GLY A 78 -8.83 -5.64 6.28
C GLY A 78 -8.12 -4.36 5.86
N MET A 79 -6.83 -4.49 5.59
CA MET A 79 -5.90 -3.38 5.33
C MET A 79 -6.42 -2.36 4.30
N HIS A 80 -7.02 -2.82 3.20
CA HIS A 80 -7.57 -1.94 2.16
C HIS A 80 -8.69 -1.03 2.68
N THR A 81 -9.50 -1.49 3.64
CA THR A 81 -10.55 -0.66 4.25
C THR A 81 -9.96 0.35 5.23
N ALA A 82 -8.86 0.00 5.92
CA ALA A 82 -8.12 0.95 6.74
C ALA A 82 -7.46 2.04 5.88
N HIS A 83 -6.97 1.70 4.69
CA HIS A 83 -6.49 2.69 3.71
C HIS A 83 -7.61 3.63 3.24
N ASN A 84 -8.83 3.13 2.97
CA ASN A 84 -9.96 4.00 2.62
C ASN A 84 -10.26 5.01 3.74
N VAL A 85 -10.27 4.55 5.00
CA VAL A 85 -10.47 5.44 6.16
C VAL A 85 -9.32 6.44 6.29
N ALA A 86 -8.07 6.01 6.10
CA ALA A 86 -6.93 6.91 6.14
C ALA A 86 -7.06 8.01 5.07
N TYR A 87 -7.26 7.64 3.82
CA TYR A 87 -7.37 8.61 2.72
C TYR A 87 -8.53 9.59 2.88
N ALA A 88 -9.66 9.15 3.46
CA ALA A 88 -10.80 10.03 3.75
C ALA A 88 -10.52 11.06 4.86
N ASN A 89 -9.52 10.80 5.73
CA ASN A 89 -9.20 11.65 6.87
C ASN A 89 -7.84 12.38 6.74
N ILE A 90 -7.11 12.19 5.66
CA ILE A 90 -5.87 12.90 5.38
C ILE A 90 -6.18 14.19 4.62
N HIS A 91 -5.72 15.33 5.18
CA HIS A 91 -5.94 16.66 4.60
C HIS A 91 -4.63 17.38 4.24
N THR A 92 -3.48 16.80 4.54
CA THR A 92 -2.16 17.31 4.17
C THR A 92 -1.87 17.14 2.68
N GLU A 93 -0.93 17.89 2.13
CA GLU A 93 -0.55 17.84 0.71
C GLU A 93 -0.04 16.45 0.29
N LEU A 94 0.77 15.81 1.17
CA LEU A 94 1.37 14.50 0.97
C LEU A 94 0.88 13.48 1.99
N ASN A 95 0.89 12.23 1.59
CA ASN A 95 0.69 11.10 2.48
C ASN A 95 1.62 9.93 2.15
N THR A 96 1.96 9.14 3.17
CA THR A 96 2.70 7.89 3.02
C THR A 96 2.21 6.87 4.05
N CYS A 97 2.10 5.61 3.63
CA CYS A 97 1.84 4.51 4.53
C CYS A 97 3.15 3.99 5.13
N ILE A 98 3.15 3.72 6.42
CA ILE A 98 4.14 2.88 7.08
C ILE A 98 3.39 1.74 7.78
N ASP A 99 3.78 0.50 7.50
CA ASP A 99 3.13 -0.65 8.12
C ASP A 99 3.47 -0.71 9.62
N SER A 100 2.59 -1.30 10.41
CA SER A 100 2.68 -1.31 11.88
C SER A 100 3.81 -2.18 12.44
N ASP A 101 4.59 -2.80 11.58
CA ASP A 101 5.77 -3.60 11.85
C ASP A 101 7.04 -3.06 11.17
N ASP A 102 6.95 -1.89 10.53
CA ASP A 102 8.05 -1.23 9.86
C ASP A 102 8.56 -0.01 10.63
N MET A 103 9.72 0.51 10.23
CA MET A 103 10.34 1.72 10.79
C MET A 103 10.63 2.72 9.67
N LEU A 104 10.28 3.99 9.90
CA LEU A 104 10.75 5.06 9.02
C LEU A 104 12.26 5.21 9.18
N ALA A 105 13.00 5.35 8.08
CA ALA A 105 14.44 5.55 8.14
C ALA A 105 14.77 6.93 8.77
N ASP A 106 15.91 7.03 9.47
CA ASP A 106 16.29 8.28 10.10
C ASP A 106 16.46 9.39 9.04
N GLY A 107 15.87 10.56 9.29
CA GLY A 107 15.85 11.69 8.35
C GLY A 107 14.92 11.55 7.14
N ALA A 108 14.10 10.49 7.05
CA ALA A 108 13.22 10.26 5.90
C ALA A 108 12.22 11.40 5.68
N VAL A 109 11.64 11.96 6.74
CA VAL A 109 10.73 13.12 6.64
C VAL A 109 11.41 14.30 5.96
N GLU A 110 12.60 14.68 6.43
CA GLU A 110 13.38 15.79 5.85
C GLU A 110 13.71 15.52 4.37
N MET A 111 14.15 14.31 4.03
CA MET A 111 14.45 13.91 2.65
C MET A 111 13.20 14.00 1.75
N ILE A 112 12.04 13.55 2.22
CA ILE A 112 10.77 13.64 1.52
C ILE A 112 10.38 15.10 1.25
N LEU A 113 10.36 15.94 2.29
CA LEU A 113 9.96 17.34 2.19
C LEU A 113 10.91 18.15 1.31
N HIS A 114 12.22 17.93 1.43
CA HIS A 114 13.23 18.56 0.58
C HIS A 114 13.04 18.14 -0.90
N LYS A 115 12.91 16.85 -1.16
CA LYS A 115 12.65 16.35 -2.53
C LYS A 115 11.37 16.93 -3.10
N TRP A 116 10.27 16.94 -2.31
CA TRP A 116 9.00 17.46 -2.75
C TRP A 116 9.07 18.94 -3.12
N THR A 117 9.69 19.74 -2.29
CA THR A 117 9.90 21.18 -2.57
C THR A 117 10.58 21.41 -3.93
N ALA A 118 11.54 20.56 -4.30
CA ALA A 118 12.26 20.66 -5.57
C ALA A 118 11.47 20.20 -6.80
N VAL A 119 10.42 19.39 -6.60
CA VAL A 119 9.71 18.74 -7.73
C VAL A 119 8.21 19.02 -7.81
N LYS A 120 7.57 19.59 -6.81
CA LYS A 120 6.09 19.78 -6.74
C LYS A 120 5.48 20.53 -7.94
N SER A 121 6.25 21.41 -8.58
CA SER A 121 5.79 22.14 -9.77
C SER A 121 5.81 21.32 -11.06
N LYS A 122 6.34 20.08 -11.04
CA LYS A 122 6.52 19.23 -12.24
C LYS A 122 5.35 18.30 -12.52
N GLY A 123 4.28 18.34 -11.74
CA GLY A 123 3.07 17.56 -11.99
C GLY A 123 3.17 16.06 -11.63
N TYR A 124 4.13 15.66 -10.80
CA TYR A 124 4.23 14.28 -10.30
C TYR A 124 3.07 13.95 -9.35
N ALA A 125 2.67 12.67 -9.32
CA ALA A 125 1.75 12.16 -8.31
C ALA A 125 2.35 12.11 -6.90
N GLY A 126 3.68 12.24 -6.80
CA GLY A 126 4.41 12.16 -5.54
C GLY A 126 5.85 11.71 -5.75
N ILE A 127 6.36 10.96 -4.77
CA ILE A 127 7.75 10.49 -4.70
C ILE A 127 7.76 8.97 -4.53
N VAL A 128 8.77 8.31 -5.09
CA VAL A 128 9.07 6.91 -4.81
C VAL A 128 10.50 6.79 -4.28
N GLY A 129 10.64 6.17 -3.08
CA GLY A 129 11.90 5.90 -2.42
C GLY A 129 12.17 4.41 -2.27
N LEU A 130 13.24 4.07 -1.58
CA LEU A 130 13.68 2.69 -1.35
C LEU A 130 13.19 2.19 0.01
N ASP A 131 12.96 0.88 0.07
CA ASP A 131 12.87 0.12 1.30
C ASP A 131 14.15 -0.69 1.50
N ALA A 132 14.59 -0.83 2.75
CA ALA A 132 15.70 -1.68 3.16
C ALA A 132 15.26 -2.66 4.26
N ASP A 133 16.01 -3.72 4.49
CA ASP A 133 15.87 -4.52 5.71
C ASP A 133 16.53 -3.83 6.92
N PHE A 134 16.39 -4.41 8.10
CA PHE A 134 16.96 -3.83 9.33
C PHE A 134 18.49 -3.85 9.37
N ASP A 135 19.14 -4.59 8.48
CA ASP A 135 20.60 -4.58 8.28
C ASP A 135 21.02 -3.48 7.26
N GLY A 136 20.07 -2.70 6.74
CA GLY A 136 20.30 -1.63 5.78
C GLY A 136 20.45 -2.10 4.32
N LYS A 137 20.17 -3.37 4.04
CA LYS A 137 20.24 -3.90 2.67
C LYS A 137 18.95 -3.56 1.92
N ILE A 138 19.09 -2.92 0.76
CA ILE A 138 17.97 -2.55 -0.09
C ILE A 138 17.14 -3.77 -0.48
N ILE A 139 15.82 -3.68 -0.28
CA ILE A 139 14.87 -4.71 -0.69
C ILE A 139 14.78 -4.72 -2.23
N GLY A 140 15.21 -5.84 -2.82
CA GLY A 140 15.24 -6.03 -4.26
C GLY A 140 16.34 -5.24 -4.96
N ARG A 141 15.98 -4.20 -5.72
CA ARG A 141 16.93 -3.39 -6.50
C ARG A 141 16.73 -1.90 -6.23
N GLY A 142 17.83 -1.14 -6.19
CA GLY A 142 17.79 0.32 -6.22
C GLY A 142 17.35 0.84 -7.59
N PHE A 143 17.06 2.14 -7.66
CA PHE A 143 16.77 2.78 -8.94
C PHE A 143 18.07 2.97 -9.74
N PRO A 144 18.02 2.82 -11.10
CA PRO A 144 19.16 3.17 -11.93
C PRO A 144 19.62 4.61 -11.67
N PRO A 145 20.94 4.90 -11.63
CA PRO A 145 21.46 6.20 -11.23
C PRO A 145 20.93 7.40 -12.04
N LYS A 146 20.50 7.18 -13.29
CA LYS A 146 19.95 8.22 -14.18
C LYS A 146 18.42 8.31 -14.14
N MET A 147 17.75 7.46 -13.39
CA MET A 147 16.29 7.46 -13.29
C MET A 147 15.84 8.56 -12.33
N THR A 148 15.27 9.61 -12.86
CA THR A 148 14.75 10.76 -12.07
C THR A 148 13.25 10.70 -11.85
N GLU A 149 12.54 9.89 -12.66
CA GLU A 149 11.10 9.68 -12.61
C GLU A 149 10.74 8.28 -13.10
N THR A 150 9.65 7.73 -12.62
CA THR A 150 9.11 6.45 -13.08
C THR A 150 7.63 6.33 -12.71
N THR A 151 6.93 5.35 -13.29
CA THR A 151 5.72 4.77 -12.70
C THR A 151 6.11 3.51 -11.93
N ILE A 152 5.28 3.02 -11.00
CA ILE A 152 5.55 1.78 -10.29
C ILE A 152 5.56 0.60 -11.27
N SER A 153 4.56 0.53 -12.15
CA SER A 153 4.51 -0.49 -13.20
C SER A 153 5.70 -0.41 -14.14
N GLY A 154 6.11 0.80 -14.54
CA GLY A 154 7.26 1.03 -15.43
C GLY A 154 8.59 0.60 -14.79
N TYR A 155 8.78 0.84 -13.48
CA TYR A 155 9.95 0.37 -12.75
C TYR A 155 10.05 -1.16 -12.77
N TYR A 156 8.96 -1.88 -12.49
CA TYR A 156 8.97 -3.35 -12.52
C TYR A 156 9.10 -3.90 -13.95
N ALA A 157 8.46 -3.28 -14.93
CA ALA A 157 8.59 -3.66 -16.34
C ALA A 157 10.03 -3.51 -16.86
N ALA A 158 10.78 -2.52 -16.34
CA ALA A 158 12.20 -2.31 -16.63
C ALA A 158 13.15 -3.27 -15.86
N GLY A 159 12.61 -4.28 -15.16
CA GLY A 159 13.39 -5.26 -14.39
C GLY A 159 13.67 -4.84 -12.95
N GLY A 160 12.95 -3.85 -12.43
CA GLY A 160 12.94 -3.50 -11.03
C GLY A 160 12.44 -4.64 -10.14
N ALA A 161 12.81 -4.62 -8.86
CA ALA A 161 12.41 -5.65 -7.91
C ALA A 161 12.35 -5.11 -6.48
N GLY A 162 11.56 -5.78 -5.62
CA GLY A 162 11.40 -5.47 -4.20
C GLY A 162 10.46 -4.28 -3.95
N ASP A 163 9.96 -4.20 -2.73
CA ASP A 163 9.03 -3.15 -2.33
C ASP A 163 9.69 -1.78 -2.37
N LYS A 164 8.88 -0.75 -2.50
CA LYS A 164 9.29 0.65 -2.62
C LYS A 164 8.41 1.52 -1.75
N LYS A 165 8.99 2.49 -1.06
CA LYS A 165 8.26 3.47 -0.28
C LYS A 165 7.60 4.49 -1.20
N LEU A 166 6.28 4.59 -1.08
CA LEU A 166 5.43 5.46 -1.87
C LEU A 166 4.97 6.65 -1.04
N VAL A 167 5.18 7.84 -1.54
CA VAL A 167 4.65 9.09 -0.99
C VAL A 167 3.79 9.71 -2.06
N TYR A 168 2.48 9.82 -1.83
CA TYR A 168 1.54 10.35 -2.80
C TYR A 168 1.03 11.73 -2.41
N ARG A 169 0.71 12.51 -3.42
CA ARG A 169 -0.18 13.66 -3.26
C ARG A 169 -1.56 13.18 -2.84
N THR A 170 -2.11 13.83 -1.84
CA THR A 170 -3.42 13.45 -1.29
C THR A 170 -4.55 13.72 -2.28
N ASP A 171 -4.50 14.83 -3.02
CA ASP A 171 -5.48 15.13 -4.06
C ASP A 171 -5.46 14.10 -5.20
N VAL A 172 -4.26 13.61 -5.59
CA VAL A 172 -4.13 12.57 -6.62
C VAL A 172 -4.70 11.25 -6.13
N ILE A 173 -4.28 10.74 -4.94
CA ILE A 173 -4.75 9.44 -4.46
C ILE A 173 -6.28 9.43 -4.23
N ASN A 174 -6.86 10.56 -3.85
CA ASN A 174 -8.29 10.71 -3.60
C ASN A 174 -9.12 10.95 -4.88
N ALA A 175 -8.49 11.29 -6.01
CA ALA A 175 -9.17 11.38 -7.30
C ALA A 175 -9.58 10.00 -7.86
N TYR A 176 -8.96 8.92 -7.37
CA TYR A 176 -9.25 7.55 -7.81
C TYR A 176 -10.21 6.84 -6.85
N PRO A 177 -11.03 5.88 -7.36
CA PRO A 177 -12.04 5.19 -6.56
C PRO A 177 -11.45 4.52 -5.32
N GLU A 178 -12.25 4.44 -4.27
CA GLU A 178 -11.92 3.67 -3.06
C GLU A 178 -11.66 2.19 -3.38
N TYR A 179 -10.96 1.52 -2.49
CA TYR A 179 -10.85 0.07 -2.55
C TYR A 179 -12.23 -0.54 -2.32
N PRO A 180 -12.72 -1.43 -3.20
CA PRO A 180 -14.01 -2.07 -3.01
C PRO A 180 -14.01 -3.00 -1.79
N VAL A 181 -15.17 -3.12 -1.16
CA VAL A 181 -15.37 -4.00 -0.01
C VAL A 181 -16.27 -5.16 -0.45
N PHE A 182 -15.84 -6.38 -0.18
CA PHE A 182 -16.59 -7.59 -0.45
C PHE A 182 -17.02 -8.25 0.86
N GLU A 183 -18.31 -8.50 1.02
CA GLU A 183 -18.84 -9.13 2.23
C GLU A 183 -18.14 -10.46 2.52
N GLY A 184 -17.65 -10.62 3.76
CA GLY A 184 -16.93 -11.80 4.23
C GLY A 184 -15.46 -11.88 3.79
N GLU A 185 -14.94 -10.89 3.02
CA GLU A 185 -13.54 -10.85 2.57
C GLU A 185 -12.79 -9.66 3.17
N LYS A 186 -11.51 -9.87 3.47
CA LYS A 186 -10.64 -8.87 4.11
C LYS A 186 -9.41 -8.52 3.30
N TYR A 187 -9.43 -8.79 1.99
CA TYR A 187 -8.30 -8.51 1.11
C TYR A 187 -8.72 -7.99 -0.25
N VAL A 188 -8.19 -6.82 -0.58
CA VAL A 188 -8.10 -6.29 -1.94
C VAL A 188 -6.67 -5.76 -2.11
N SER A 189 -6.06 -5.99 -3.28
CA SER A 189 -4.69 -5.54 -3.56
C SER A 189 -4.58 -4.02 -3.51
N LEU A 190 -3.68 -3.49 -2.70
CA LEU A 190 -3.39 -2.04 -2.65
C LEU A 190 -2.81 -1.51 -3.96
N ALA A 191 -2.18 -2.38 -4.76
CA ALA A 191 -1.67 -2.02 -6.08
C ALA A 191 -2.77 -1.58 -7.06
N TYR A 192 -4.06 -1.78 -6.75
CA TYR A 192 -5.19 -1.30 -7.54
C TYR A 192 -5.12 0.21 -7.81
N LYS A 193 -5.07 1.04 -6.76
CA LYS A 193 -4.98 2.49 -6.92
C LYS A 193 -3.69 2.91 -7.62
N TYR A 194 -2.57 2.29 -7.26
CA TYR A 194 -1.27 2.61 -7.83
C TYR A 194 -1.22 2.32 -9.33
N LEU A 195 -1.83 1.20 -9.77
CA LEU A 195 -1.93 0.89 -11.20
C LEU A 195 -2.76 1.93 -11.97
N LEU A 196 -3.86 2.42 -11.38
CA LEU A 196 -4.67 3.46 -12.01
C LEU A 196 -3.93 4.80 -12.09
N ILE A 197 -3.25 5.20 -11.03
CA ILE A 197 -2.44 6.42 -10.99
C ILE A 197 -1.31 6.37 -12.02
N ASP A 198 -0.67 5.22 -12.19
CA ASP A 198 0.41 4.99 -13.15
C ASP A 198 0.00 5.23 -14.61
N GLN A 199 -1.32 5.20 -14.92
CA GLN A 199 -1.82 5.47 -16.28
C GLN A 199 -1.71 6.96 -16.65
N GLU A 200 -1.74 7.86 -15.66
CA GLU A 200 -1.80 9.31 -15.89
C GLU A 200 -0.59 10.06 -15.33
N TYR A 201 0.02 9.53 -14.27
CA TYR A 201 1.06 10.22 -13.52
C TYR A 201 2.35 9.40 -13.39
N LYS A 202 3.44 10.12 -13.21
CA LYS A 202 4.72 9.55 -12.76
C LYS A 202 5.00 9.97 -11.31
N LEU A 203 5.94 9.28 -10.70
CA LEU A 203 6.53 9.59 -9.39
C LEU A 203 7.96 10.11 -9.60
N ALA A 204 8.35 11.11 -8.83
CA ALA A 204 9.73 11.55 -8.77
C ALA A 204 10.57 10.53 -7.97
N VAL A 205 11.69 10.09 -8.52
CA VAL A 205 12.57 9.12 -7.86
C VAL A 205 13.43 9.82 -6.81
N LEU A 206 13.41 9.28 -5.59
CA LEU A 206 14.32 9.58 -4.49
C LEU A 206 15.10 8.30 -4.17
N ASN A 207 16.34 8.20 -4.65
CA ASN A 207 17.13 6.97 -4.54
C ASN A 207 17.80 6.84 -3.15
N GLU A 208 16.99 7.05 -2.10
CA GLU A 208 17.36 6.99 -0.69
C GLU A 208 16.43 6.01 0.02
N VAL A 209 16.94 5.38 1.09
CA VAL A 209 16.12 4.51 1.94
C VAL A 209 15.20 5.38 2.80
N LEU A 210 13.91 5.17 2.64
CA LEU A 210 12.87 5.88 3.41
C LEU A 210 12.22 5.00 4.48
N CYS A 211 12.27 3.69 4.34
CA CYS A 211 11.67 2.76 5.29
C CYS A 211 12.54 1.52 5.46
N ASN A 212 12.63 1.05 6.72
CA ASN A 212 13.21 -0.24 7.06
C ASN A 212 12.07 -1.21 7.35
N VAL A 213 12.04 -2.34 6.64
CA VAL A 213 10.95 -3.31 6.64
C VAL A 213 11.40 -4.66 7.17
N GLU A 214 10.50 -5.36 7.87
CA GLU A 214 10.73 -6.71 8.34
C GLU A 214 9.61 -7.65 7.86
N TYR A 215 9.98 -8.68 7.09
CA TYR A 215 9.01 -9.69 6.65
C TYR A 215 8.63 -10.64 7.79
N GLN A 216 7.45 -10.42 8.36
CA GLN A 216 6.93 -11.25 9.46
C GLN A 216 6.66 -12.69 9.00
N PRO A 217 6.90 -13.70 9.88
CA PRO A 217 6.61 -15.10 9.58
C PRO A 217 5.13 -15.38 9.28
N ASP A 218 4.22 -14.61 9.91
CA ASP A 218 2.76 -14.69 9.78
C ASP A 218 2.20 -13.72 8.73
N GLY A 219 3.06 -13.00 8.01
CA GLY A 219 2.69 -12.02 7.00
C GLY A 219 1.85 -12.60 5.86
N SER A 220 0.97 -11.77 5.30
CA SER A 220 0.05 -12.13 4.21
C SER A 220 0.77 -12.72 2.99
N SER A 221 1.99 -12.27 2.71
CA SER A 221 2.79 -12.71 1.55
C SER A 221 3.17 -14.19 1.61
N ARG A 222 3.33 -14.78 2.81
CA ARG A 222 3.69 -16.21 2.98
C ARG A 222 2.49 -17.15 2.86
N ASN A 223 1.26 -16.64 3.04
CA ASN A 223 0.03 -17.42 3.09
C ASN A 223 -0.86 -17.22 1.85
N MET A 224 -0.28 -16.89 0.69
CA MET A 224 -1.02 -16.51 -0.52
C MET A 224 -2.07 -17.52 -0.98
N LEU A 225 -1.80 -18.83 -0.88
CA LEU A 225 -2.77 -19.85 -1.31
C LEU A 225 -4.04 -19.83 -0.45
N GLN A 226 -3.88 -19.65 0.88
CA GLN A 226 -5.03 -19.48 1.77
C GLN A 226 -5.76 -18.17 1.52
N GLN A 227 -5.04 -17.09 1.18
CA GLN A 227 -5.65 -15.82 0.82
C GLN A 227 -6.55 -15.95 -0.42
N TYR A 228 -6.13 -16.71 -1.45
CA TYR A 228 -6.98 -16.99 -2.63
C TYR A 228 -8.29 -17.68 -2.26
N LEU A 229 -8.29 -18.59 -1.26
CA LEU A 229 -9.51 -19.25 -0.81
C LEU A 229 -10.42 -18.34 0.03
N LYS A 230 -9.81 -17.51 0.86
CA LYS A 230 -10.54 -16.64 1.81
C LYS A 230 -11.09 -15.37 1.17
N ASN A 231 -10.46 -14.88 0.09
CA ASN A 231 -10.76 -13.57 -0.50
C ASN A 231 -10.91 -13.65 -2.04
N PRO A 232 -11.65 -14.62 -2.58
CA PRO A 232 -11.67 -14.87 -4.01
C PRO A 232 -12.27 -13.73 -4.83
N LYS A 233 -13.23 -12.96 -4.30
CA LYS A 233 -13.83 -11.80 -5.00
C LYS A 233 -12.83 -10.67 -5.12
N GLY A 234 -12.07 -10.36 -4.04
CA GLY A 234 -11.01 -9.36 -4.05
C GLY A 234 -9.91 -9.70 -5.07
N PHE A 235 -9.52 -10.97 -5.15
CA PHE A 235 -8.56 -11.41 -6.18
C PHE A 235 -9.15 -11.36 -7.59
N ALA A 236 -10.39 -11.78 -7.80
CA ALA A 236 -11.06 -11.68 -9.10
C ALA A 236 -11.13 -10.21 -9.55
N PHE A 237 -11.54 -9.30 -8.68
CA PHE A 237 -11.55 -7.87 -8.94
C PHE A 237 -10.17 -7.35 -9.38
N TRP A 238 -9.13 -7.66 -8.61
CA TRP A 238 -7.77 -7.24 -8.97
C TRP A 238 -7.33 -7.73 -10.34
N ARG A 239 -7.65 -9.00 -10.69
CA ARG A 239 -7.35 -9.55 -12.02
C ARG A 239 -8.15 -8.85 -13.12
N THR A 240 -9.42 -8.49 -12.87
CA THR A 240 -10.22 -7.71 -13.80
C THR A 240 -9.55 -6.38 -14.14
N VAL A 241 -9.03 -5.68 -13.14
CA VAL A 241 -8.30 -4.42 -13.35
C VAL A 241 -7.02 -4.64 -14.16
N LYS A 242 -6.20 -5.63 -13.80
CA LYS A 242 -4.97 -5.96 -14.54
C LYS A 242 -5.22 -6.36 -16.00
N MET A 243 -6.34 -7.02 -16.28
CA MET A 243 -6.73 -7.38 -17.65
C MET A 243 -7.10 -6.16 -18.51
N GLN A 244 -7.46 -5.02 -17.91
CA GLN A 244 -7.70 -3.75 -18.61
C GLN A 244 -6.40 -3.01 -18.94
N TYR A 245 -5.34 -3.21 -18.14
CA TYR A 245 -4.02 -2.57 -18.27
C TYR A 245 -2.89 -3.60 -18.34
N PRO A 246 -2.85 -4.47 -19.36
CA PRO A 246 -1.91 -5.59 -19.41
C PRO A 246 -0.50 -5.10 -19.76
N GLU A 247 0.50 -5.53 -18.99
CA GLU A 247 1.93 -5.28 -19.28
C GLU A 247 2.41 -6.00 -20.56
N SER A 248 1.82 -7.16 -20.85
CA SER A 248 2.11 -7.97 -22.04
C SER A 248 0.99 -8.99 -22.27
N PHE A 249 0.91 -9.55 -23.50
CA PHE A 249 -0.05 -10.61 -23.80
C PHE A 249 0.10 -11.84 -22.88
N ARG A 250 1.35 -12.23 -22.57
CA ARG A 250 1.63 -13.34 -21.63
C ARG A 250 1.04 -13.05 -20.24
N ARG A 251 1.21 -11.82 -19.72
CA ARG A 251 0.63 -11.40 -18.42
C ARG A 251 -0.88 -11.38 -18.49
N LEU A 252 -1.47 -10.88 -19.57
CA LEU A 252 -2.91 -10.90 -19.78
C LEU A 252 -3.50 -12.32 -19.69
N VAL A 253 -2.87 -13.30 -20.36
CA VAL A 253 -3.28 -14.70 -20.28
C VAL A 253 -3.19 -15.22 -18.83
N MET A 254 -2.09 -14.95 -18.14
CA MET A 254 -1.91 -15.35 -16.75
C MET A 254 -2.98 -14.74 -15.83
N ASP A 255 -3.24 -13.43 -15.96
CA ASP A 255 -4.25 -12.74 -15.17
C ASP A 255 -5.65 -13.29 -15.48
N CYS A 256 -5.93 -13.65 -16.75
CA CYS A 256 -7.17 -14.26 -17.14
C CYS A 256 -7.38 -15.67 -16.52
N VAL A 257 -6.34 -16.51 -16.49
CA VAL A 257 -6.37 -17.82 -15.80
C VAL A 257 -6.65 -17.64 -14.30
N HIS A 258 -5.97 -16.69 -13.64
CA HIS A 258 -6.20 -16.39 -12.23
C HIS A 258 -7.60 -15.80 -11.99
N TYR A 259 -8.11 -14.97 -12.89
CA TYR A 259 -9.47 -14.44 -12.84
C TYR A 259 -10.50 -15.58 -12.88
N CYS A 260 -10.35 -16.52 -13.83
CA CYS A 260 -11.20 -17.70 -13.91
C CYS A 260 -11.19 -18.51 -12.62
N SER A 261 -9.99 -18.77 -12.07
CA SER A 261 -9.85 -19.53 -10.82
C SER A 261 -10.50 -18.82 -9.64
N SER A 262 -10.20 -17.53 -9.43
CA SER A 262 -10.78 -16.76 -8.32
C SER A 262 -12.31 -16.65 -8.44
N SER A 263 -12.82 -16.42 -9.64
CA SER A 263 -14.28 -16.39 -9.89
C SER A 263 -14.97 -17.71 -9.60
N GLN A 264 -14.32 -18.84 -9.92
CA GLN A 264 -14.85 -20.17 -9.61
C GLN A 264 -14.85 -20.46 -8.10
N ILE A 265 -13.79 -20.05 -7.38
CA ILE A 265 -13.71 -20.17 -5.92
C ILE A 265 -14.80 -19.32 -5.27
N ALA A 266 -15.06 -18.12 -5.79
CA ALA A 266 -16.12 -17.21 -5.35
C ALA A 266 -17.54 -17.70 -5.69
N GLY A 267 -17.69 -18.77 -6.50
CA GLY A 267 -18.99 -19.24 -6.98
C GLY A 267 -19.66 -18.31 -8.00
N ASN A 268 -18.93 -17.39 -8.61
CA ASN A 268 -19.46 -16.48 -9.61
C ASN A 268 -19.73 -17.22 -10.93
N ARG A 269 -20.98 -17.41 -11.29
CA ARG A 269 -21.39 -18.07 -12.53
C ARG A 269 -21.39 -17.14 -13.76
N ASN A 270 -21.32 -15.84 -13.53
CA ASN A 270 -21.38 -14.82 -14.58
C ASN A 270 -20.00 -14.30 -15.00
N TYR A 271 -18.89 -14.86 -14.49
CA TYR A 271 -17.53 -14.35 -14.66
C TYR A 271 -17.12 -14.16 -16.13
N ILE A 272 -17.60 -14.97 -17.07
CA ILE A 272 -17.33 -14.80 -18.50
C ILE A 272 -18.01 -13.52 -19.02
N LYS A 273 -19.25 -13.27 -18.63
CA LYS A 273 -20.02 -12.10 -19.05
C LYS A 273 -19.44 -10.79 -18.47
N GLU A 274 -18.95 -10.87 -17.25
CA GLU A 274 -18.37 -9.76 -16.50
C GLU A 274 -16.90 -9.48 -16.85
N SER A 275 -16.24 -10.42 -17.52
CA SER A 275 -14.83 -10.27 -17.92
C SER A 275 -14.63 -9.12 -18.93
N PRO A 276 -13.57 -8.31 -18.77
CA PRO A 276 -13.15 -7.35 -19.79
C PRO A 276 -12.64 -8.03 -21.09
N CYS A 277 -12.20 -9.30 -21.01
CA CYS A 277 -11.65 -10.09 -22.12
C CYS A 277 -12.43 -11.39 -22.32
N LYS A 278 -13.72 -11.32 -22.67
CA LYS A 278 -14.67 -12.46 -22.70
C LYS A 278 -14.16 -13.67 -23.47
N LEU A 279 -13.68 -13.50 -24.70
CA LEU A 279 -13.20 -14.59 -25.52
C LEU A 279 -11.98 -15.28 -24.87
N LEU A 280 -11.02 -14.50 -24.40
CA LEU A 280 -9.84 -15.04 -23.72
C LEU A 280 -10.23 -15.76 -22.42
N THR A 281 -11.22 -15.26 -21.70
CA THR A 281 -11.74 -15.89 -20.49
C THR A 281 -12.33 -17.28 -20.78
N VAL A 282 -13.09 -17.43 -21.87
CA VAL A 282 -13.57 -18.74 -22.29
C VAL A 282 -12.40 -19.69 -22.55
N LEU A 283 -11.39 -19.25 -23.30
CA LEU A 283 -10.21 -20.07 -23.63
C LEU A 283 -9.38 -20.43 -22.39
N CYS A 284 -9.28 -19.53 -21.41
CA CYS A 284 -8.54 -19.72 -20.15
C CYS A 284 -9.31 -20.52 -19.08
N THR A 285 -10.60 -20.72 -19.25
CA THR A 285 -11.46 -21.41 -18.24
C THR A 285 -10.94 -22.81 -17.86
N PRO A 286 -10.52 -23.71 -18.77
CA PRO A 286 -9.99 -25.01 -18.38
C PRO A 286 -8.73 -24.91 -17.51
N ALA A 287 -7.81 -24.00 -17.84
CA ALA A 287 -6.62 -23.75 -17.03
C ALA A 287 -6.99 -23.16 -15.64
N GLY A 288 -8.02 -22.31 -15.58
CA GLY A 288 -8.59 -21.81 -14.33
C GLY A 288 -9.12 -22.93 -13.43
N TRP A 289 -9.79 -23.95 -13.99
CA TRP A 289 -10.23 -25.12 -13.21
C TRP A 289 -9.08 -25.92 -12.63
N VAL A 290 -8.02 -26.14 -13.41
CA VAL A 290 -6.81 -26.82 -12.93
C VAL A 290 -6.18 -26.02 -11.77
N LEU A 291 -6.05 -24.70 -11.93
CA LEU A 291 -5.51 -23.84 -10.88
C LEU A 291 -6.38 -23.85 -9.61
N THR A 292 -7.71 -23.83 -9.76
CA THR A 292 -8.66 -23.94 -8.63
C THR A 292 -8.47 -25.25 -7.88
N GLY A 293 -8.37 -26.39 -8.60
CA GLY A 293 -8.11 -27.70 -8.01
C GLY A 293 -6.76 -27.73 -7.26
N TYR A 294 -5.72 -27.14 -7.84
CA TYR A 294 -4.41 -27.02 -7.19
C TYR A 294 -4.48 -26.19 -5.89
N ILE A 295 -5.10 -25.01 -5.93
CA ILE A 295 -5.23 -24.12 -4.76
C ILE A 295 -5.98 -24.84 -3.64
N ARG A 296 -7.14 -25.45 -3.93
CA ARG A 296 -7.94 -26.18 -2.93
C ARG A 296 -7.17 -27.34 -2.30
N ARG A 297 -6.38 -28.08 -3.09
CA ARG A 297 -5.58 -29.21 -2.59
C ARG A 297 -4.41 -28.76 -1.71
N LYS A 298 -3.82 -27.61 -1.97
CA LYS A 298 -2.60 -27.15 -1.27
C LYS A 298 -2.90 -26.25 -0.08
N ALA A 299 -4.03 -25.57 -0.05
CA ALA A 299 -4.42 -24.62 0.99
C ALA A 299 -5.54 -25.17 1.91
N GLY A 300 -6.20 -26.23 1.56
CA GLY A 300 -7.09 -27.02 2.43
C GLY A 300 -6.33 -28.21 2.96
#